data_96bcb77d7f79a66fd4d6d4d0034e7595
#
_entry.id   96bcb77d7f79a66fd4d6d4d0034e7595
#
_cell.length_a   1.000
_cell.length_b   1.000
_cell.length_c   1.000
_cell.angle_alpha   90.00
_cell.angle_beta   90.00
_cell.angle_gamma   90.00
#
_symmetry.space_group_name_H-M   'P 1'
#
loop_
_entity.id
_entity.type
_entity.pdbx_description
1 polymer ?
#
loop_
_entity_poly.entity_id
_entity_poly.type
_entity_poly.pdbx_seq_one_letter_code
_entity_poly.pdbx_strand_id
1 'polypeptide(L)'
;MKHIEQWLALYPEATDIHLTEGGRVIVREYGGLKELEERAEKSFFDMLFHSCLSPDKRKVYEEKGACDTSFSIGENRFRIHLYQAGGKDCAALRVLPVLDRVEKDPDEKWLEKIAKLSSGLVLFSGPT
;
A
#
# COMPACT_ATOMS: atom_id res chain seq x y z
N MET A 1 0.48 -9.38 -11.50
CA MET A 1 0.64 -7.93 -11.19
C MET A 1 -0.19 -7.04 -12.12
N LYS A 2 -0.49 -7.47 -13.37
CA LYS A 2 -1.37 -6.72 -14.30
C LYS A 2 -2.73 -6.30 -13.70
N HIS A 3 -3.31 -7.11 -12.83
CA HIS A 3 -4.57 -6.77 -12.16
C HIS A 3 -4.46 -5.49 -11.29
N ILE A 4 -3.39 -5.34 -10.52
CA ILE A 4 -3.20 -4.13 -9.68
C ILE A 4 -3.07 -2.89 -10.55
N GLU A 5 -2.33 -2.95 -11.66
CA GLU A 5 -2.21 -1.84 -12.63
C GLU A 5 -3.57 -1.51 -13.27
N GLN A 6 -4.37 -2.52 -13.58
CA GLN A 6 -5.73 -2.33 -14.10
C GLN A 6 -6.65 -1.66 -13.07
N TRP A 7 -6.60 -2.07 -11.80
CA TRP A 7 -7.38 -1.44 -10.75
C TRP A 7 -6.98 0.02 -10.53
N LEU A 8 -5.68 0.34 -10.56
CA LEU A 8 -5.20 1.72 -10.46
C LEU A 8 -5.55 2.55 -11.70
N ALA A 9 -5.61 1.96 -12.88
CA ALA A 9 -6.04 2.65 -14.08
C ALA A 9 -7.55 2.99 -14.04
N LEU A 10 -8.37 2.12 -13.44
CA LEU A 10 -9.80 2.35 -13.22
C LEU A 10 -10.09 3.30 -12.04
N TYR A 11 -9.21 3.29 -11.04
CA TYR A 11 -9.34 4.08 -9.81
C TYR A 11 -8.03 4.84 -9.56
N PRO A 12 -7.75 5.92 -10.32
CA PRO A 12 -6.46 6.63 -10.26
C PRO A 12 -6.22 7.34 -8.91
N GLU A 13 -7.29 7.62 -8.16
CA GLU A 13 -7.23 8.25 -6.83
C GLU A 13 -7.29 7.21 -5.69
N ALA A 14 -7.09 5.93 -6.01
CA ALA A 14 -7.08 4.88 -5.01
C ALA A 14 -5.94 5.08 -4.01
N THR A 15 -6.28 5.10 -2.73
CA THR A 15 -5.31 5.17 -1.63
C THR A 15 -4.96 3.81 -1.06
N ASP A 16 -5.93 2.91 -1.02
CA ASP A 16 -5.75 1.56 -0.47
C ASP A 16 -6.51 0.52 -1.31
N ILE A 17 -5.97 -0.69 -1.37
CA ILE A 17 -6.60 -1.88 -1.96
C ILE A 17 -6.61 -2.97 -0.89
N HIS A 18 -7.77 -3.53 -0.61
CA HIS A 18 -7.94 -4.62 0.34
C HIS A 18 -8.33 -5.90 -0.37
N LEU A 19 -7.63 -6.97 -0.06
CA LEU A 19 -7.77 -8.28 -0.67
C LEU A 19 -8.00 -9.33 0.42
N THR A 20 -8.91 -10.26 0.14
CA THR A 20 -9.12 -11.48 0.93
C THR A 20 -9.19 -12.64 -0.05
N GLU A 21 -8.49 -13.72 0.22
CA GLU A 21 -8.49 -14.92 -0.63
C GLU A 21 -9.93 -15.41 -0.91
N GLY A 22 -10.28 -15.49 -2.20
CA GLY A 22 -11.63 -15.83 -2.69
C GLY A 22 -12.66 -14.72 -2.50
N GLY A 23 -12.31 -13.60 -1.87
CA GLY A 23 -13.17 -12.44 -1.70
C GLY A 23 -13.10 -11.46 -2.85
N ARG A 24 -14.06 -10.56 -2.93
CA ARG A 24 -14.02 -9.44 -3.88
C ARG A 24 -12.93 -8.44 -3.50
N VAL A 25 -12.37 -7.80 -4.51
CA VAL A 25 -11.38 -6.73 -4.34
C VAL A 25 -12.11 -5.48 -3.84
N ILE A 26 -11.57 -4.83 -2.82
CA ILE A 26 -12.10 -3.59 -2.27
C ILE A 26 -11.06 -2.48 -2.48
N VAL A 27 -11.48 -1.39 -3.11
CA VAL A 27 -10.63 -0.21 -3.35
C VAL A 27 -11.17 0.96 -2.53
N ARG A 28 -10.28 1.67 -1.84
CA ARG A 28 -10.59 2.94 -1.17
C ARG A 28 -10.22 4.10 -2.08
N GLU A 29 -11.20 4.95 -2.39
CA GLU A 29 -11.04 6.17 -3.18
C GLU A 29 -11.88 7.29 -2.57
N TYR A 30 -11.33 8.50 -2.42
CA TYR A 30 -11.99 9.67 -1.82
C TYR A 30 -12.64 9.37 -0.45
N GLY A 31 -12.00 8.53 0.36
CA GLY A 31 -12.51 8.11 1.68
C GLY A 31 -13.65 7.08 1.63
N GLY A 32 -14.20 6.77 0.46
CA GLY A 32 -15.20 5.72 0.26
C GLY A 32 -14.60 4.37 -0.10
N LEU A 33 -15.32 3.28 0.17
CA LEU A 33 -14.96 1.93 -0.25
C LEU A 33 -15.81 1.52 -1.46
N LYS A 34 -15.14 0.96 -2.46
CA LYS A 34 -15.78 0.39 -3.66
C LYS A 34 -15.43 -1.08 -3.77
N GLU A 35 -16.43 -1.92 -3.86
CA GLU A 35 -16.27 -3.35 -4.07
C GLU A 35 -16.30 -3.65 -5.57
N LEU A 36 -15.28 -4.34 -6.07
CA LEU A 36 -15.17 -4.73 -7.48
C LEU A 36 -15.81 -6.09 -7.72
N GLU A 37 -16.22 -6.37 -8.95
CA GLU A 37 -16.71 -7.71 -9.35
C GLU A 37 -15.60 -8.77 -9.30
N GLU A 38 -14.36 -8.36 -9.48
CA GLU A 38 -13.20 -9.24 -9.46
C GLU A 38 -12.93 -9.82 -8.06
N ARG A 39 -12.42 -11.07 -8.06
CA ARG A 39 -12.03 -11.77 -6.85
C ARG A 39 -10.53 -11.99 -6.78
N ALA A 40 -9.99 -11.89 -5.58
CA ALA A 40 -8.59 -12.19 -5.32
C ALA A 40 -8.42 -13.70 -5.11
N GLU A 41 -8.21 -14.44 -6.19
CA GLU A 41 -8.02 -15.89 -6.17
C GLU A 41 -6.71 -16.28 -5.47
N LYS A 42 -6.61 -17.53 -5.03
CA LYS A 42 -5.39 -18.07 -4.40
C LYS A 42 -4.15 -17.88 -5.27
N SER A 43 -4.26 -18.10 -6.56
CA SER A 43 -3.17 -17.91 -7.52
C SER A 43 -2.63 -16.46 -7.54
N PHE A 44 -3.51 -15.48 -7.29
CA PHE A 44 -3.10 -14.09 -7.15
C PHE A 44 -2.25 -13.88 -5.89
N PHE A 45 -2.64 -14.48 -4.75
CA PHE A 45 -1.84 -14.42 -3.51
C PHE A 45 -0.50 -15.13 -3.65
N ASP A 46 -0.44 -16.28 -4.32
CA ASP A 46 0.82 -16.98 -4.59
C ASP A 46 1.78 -16.10 -5.41
N MET A 47 1.26 -15.42 -6.44
CA MET A 47 2.03 -14.46 -7.24
C MET A 47 2.46 -13.24 -6.41
N LEU A 48 1.56 -12.70 -5.58
CA LEU A 48 1.85 -11.56 -4.72
C LEU A 48 2.97 -11.89 -3.72
N PHE A 49 2.88 -13.04 -3.05
CA PHE A 49 3.91 -13.51 -2.13
C PHE A 49 5.26 -13.71 -2.81
N HIS A 50 5.27 -14.30 -4.00
CA HIS A 50 6.50 -14.48 -4.78
C HIS A 50 7.14 -13.14 -5.15
N SER A 51 6.34 -12.13 -5.42
CA SER A 51 6.80 -10.81 -5.88
C SER A 51 7.27 -9.89 -4.75
N CYS A 52 6.68 -9.99 -3.56
CA CYS A 52 6.93 -9.03 -2.49
C CYS A 52 7.58 -9.61 -1.22
N LEU A 53 7.67 -10.94 -1.06
CA LEU A 53 8.29 -11.56 0.08
C LEU A 53 9.66 -12.16 -0.28
N SER A 54 10.72 -11.65 0.38
CA SER A 54 11.99 -12.38 0.43
C SER A 54 11.83 -13.68 1.22
N PRO A 55 12.77 -14.66 1.07
CA PRO A 55 12.72 -15.91 1.83
C PRO A 55 12.56 -15.70 3.34
N ASP A 56 13.29 -14.73 3.91
CA ASP A 56 13.22 -14.42 5.34
C ASP A 56 11.86 -13.85 5.74
N LYS A 57 11.29 -12.95 4.94
CA LYS A 57 9.95 -12.39 5.18
C LYS A 57 8.85 -13.44 5.02
N ARG A 58 9.03 -14.38 4.09
CA ARG A 58 8.11 -15.50 3.91
C ARG A 58 8.08 -16.38 5.16
N LYS A 59 9.25 -16.69 5.72
CA LYS A 59 9.34 -17.43 6.98
C LYS A 59 8.66 -16.69 8.13
N VAL A 60 8.85 -15.37 8.23
CA VAL A 60 8.16 -14.55 9.23
C VAL A 60 6.64 -14.63 9.05
N TYR A 61 6.15 -14.55 7.81
CA TYR A 61 4.71 -14.67 7.52
C TYR A 61 4.16 -16.05 7.92
N GLU A 62 4.87 -17.12 7.59
CA GLU A 62 4.47 -18.50 7.93
C GLU A 62 4.45 -18.73 9.45
N GLU A 63 5.41 -18.15 10.19
CA GLU A 63 5.51 -18.30 11.64
C GLU A 63 4.54 -17.41 12.42
N LYS A 64 4.33 -16.16 11.97
CA LYS A 64 3.56 -15.14 12.72
C LYS A 64 2.16 -14.88 12.17
N GLY A 65 1.86 -15.38 10.98
CA GLY A 65 0.60 -15.09 10.28
C GLY A 65 0.47 -13.65 9.79
N ALA A 66 1.54 -12.85 9.84
CA ALA A 66 1.55 -11.48 9.32
C ALA A 66 2.96 -11.00 8.97
N CYS A 67 3.05 -10.12 7.96
CA CYS A 67 4.29 -9.50 7.54
C CYS A 67 4.03 -8.16 6.83
N ASP A 68 4.83 -7.14 7.19
CA ASP A 68 4.88 -5.87 6.46
C ASP A 68 6.00 -5.90 5.42
N THR A 69 5.68 -5.44 4.22
CA THR A 69 6.63 -5.34 3.12
C THR A 69 6.29 -4.19 2.19
N SER A 70 7.08 -4.01 1.15
CA SER A 70 6.82 -3.06 0.08
C SER A 70 7.26 -3.64 -1.26
N PHE A 71 6.64 -3.21 -2.34
CA PHE A 71 7.07 -3.52 -3.70
C PHE A 71 6.68 -2.39 -4.64
N SER A 72 7.19 -2.46 -5.87
CA SER A 72 6.87 -1.49 -6.92
C SER A 72 6.36 -2.20 -8.17
N ILE A 73 5.42 -1.58 -8.86
CA ILE A 73 4.93 -1.98 -10.17
C ILE A 73 4.98 -0.75 -11.06
N GLY A 74 5.86 -0.74 -12.07
CA GLY A 74 6.13 0.45 -12.85
C GLY A 74 6.59 1.60 -11.94
N GLU A 75 5.94 2.74 -12.04
CA GLU A 75 6.21 3.92 -11.20
C GLU A 75 5.48 3.88 -9.84
N ASN A 76 4.51 2.99 -9.67
CA ASN A 76 3.72 2.92 -8.44
C ASN A 76 4.45 2.11 -7.39
N ARG A 77 4.54 2.66 -6.19
CA ARG A 77 5.10 2.00 -5.02
C ARG A 77 4.00 1.72 -4.00
N PHE A 78 4.07 0.54 -3.36
CA PHE A 78 3.09 0.08 -2.38
C PHE A 78 3.76 -0.31 -1.09
N ARG A 79 3.12 0.06 0.03
CA ARG A 79 3.30 -0.63 1.30
C ARG A 79 2.24 -1.70 1.41
N ILE A 80 2.62 -2.91 1.83
CA ILE A 80 1.72 -4.03 1.98
C ILE A 80 1.80 -4.57 3.39
N HIS A 81 0.64 -4.75 3.99
CA HIS A 81 0.45 -5.59 5.16
C HIS A 81 -0.22 -6.88 4.72
N LEU A 82 0.51 -8.00 4.82
CA LEU A 82 0.01 -9.35 4.59
C LEU A 82 -0.38 -9.94 5.93
N TYR A 83 -1.54 -10.59 6.02
CA TYR A 83 -2.01 -11.20 7.26
C TYR A 83 -2.99 -12.34 6.99
N GLN A 84 -3.16 -13.21 7.99
CA GLN A 84 -4.15 -14.28 7.95
C GLN A 84 -5.36 -13.93 8.80
N ALA A 85 -6.56 -14.11 8.25
CA ALA A 85 -7.82 -13.92 8.96
C ALA A 85 -8.81 -15.01 8.55
N GLY A 86 -9.38 -15.70 9.53
CA GLY A 86 -10.35 -16.77 9.28
C GLY A 86 -9.81 -17.91 8.41
N GLY A 87 -8.52 -18.22 8.50
CA GLY A 87 -7.86 -19.27 7.68
C GLY A 87 -7.64 -18.87 6.22
N LYS A 88 -7.77 -17.60 5.88
CA LYS A 88 -7.54 -17.05 4.55
C LYS A 88 -6.41 -16.06 4.55
N ASP A 89 -5.68 -16.00 3.43
CA ASP A 89 -4.69 -14.96 3.21
C ASP A 89 -5.38 -13.63 2.88
N CYS A 90 -4.91 -12.58 3.50
CA CYS A 90 -5.39 -11.22 3.31
C CYS A 90 -4.25 -10.26 3.02
N ALA A 91 -4.53 -9.19 2.29
CA ALA A 91 -3.55 -8.13 2.02
C ALA A 91 -4.22 -6.75 2.06
N ALA A 92 -3.56 -5.81 2.73
CA ALA A 92 -3.88 -4.40 2.65
C ALA A 92 -2.71 -3.69 1.93
N LEU A 93 -2.96 -3.18 0.73
CA LEU A 93 -2.00 -2.45 -0.07
C LEU A 93 -2.30 -0.96 0.04
N ARG A 94 -1.33 -0.17 0.49
CA ARG A 94 -1.38 1.29 0.44
C ARG A 94 -0.57 1.78 -0.75
N VAL A 95 -1.21 2.55 -1.60
CA VAL A 95 -0.55 3.24 -2.71
C VAL A 95 0.25 4.41 -2.13
N LEU A 96 1.56 4.41 -2.37
CA LEU A 96 2.41 5.51 -1.92
C LEU A 96 2.46 6.59 -3.01
N PRO A 97 2.32 7.87 -2.63
CA PRO A 97 2.38 8.95 -3.62
C PRO A 97 3.77 9.00 -4.29
N VAL A 98 3.77 9.26 -5.58
CA VAL A 98 5.00 9.55 -6.33
C VAL A 98 5.43 10.98 -5.95
N LEU A 99 6.61 11.13 -5.37
CA LEU A 99 7.08 12.43 -4.83
C LEU A 99 7.08 13.55 -5.87
N ASP A 100 7.39 13.23 -7.12
CA ASP A 100 7.39 14.22 -8.22
C ASP A 100 5.98 14.73 -8.59
N ARG A 101 4.93 14.06 -8.11
CA ARG A 101 3.53 14.44 -8.33
C ARG A 101 2.91 15.15 -7.13
N VAL A 102 3.65 15.28 -6.03
CA VAL A 102 3.19 16.03 -4.86
C VAL A 102 3.25 17.52 -5.20
N GLU A 103 2.12 18.21 -5.08
CA GLU A 103 2.08 19.65 -5.27
C GLU A 103 3.00 20.34 -4.27
N LYS A 104 3.72 21.37 -4.75
CA LYS A 104 4.59 22.16 -3.87
C LYS A 104 3.74 22.91 -2.87
N ASP A 105 4.11 22.81 -1.59
CA ASP A 105 3.49 23.59 -0.53
C ASP A 105 3.87 25.07 -0.72
N PRO A 106 2.90 26.02 -0.70
CA PRO A 106 3.18 27.44 -0.76
C PRO A 106 4.11 27.90 0.37
N ASP A 107 4.15 27.18 1.48
CA ASP A 107 4.99 27.44 2.65
C ASP A 107 6.33 26.68 2.64
N GLU A 108 6.74 26.11 1.51
CA GLU A 108 7.98 25.33 1.35
C GLU A 108 9.22 26.05 1.92
N LYS A 109 9.27 27.38 1.82
CA LYS A 109 10.41 28.19 2.33
C LYS A 109 10.64 28.05 3.85
N TRP A 110 9.58 27.91 4.65
CA TRP A 110 9.78 27.71 6.08
C TRP A 110 10.12 26.25 6.41
N LEU A 111 9.61 25.28 5.63
CA LEU A 111 10.02 23.88 5.70
C LEU A 111 11.51 23.71 5.41
N GLU A 112 12.05 24.43 4.39
CA GLU A 112 13.48 24.45 4.11
C GLU A 112 14.32 24.99 5.27
N LYS A 113 13.82 26.01 5.99
CA LYS A 113 14.49 26.53 7.18
C LYS A 113 14.56 25.49 8.30
N ILE A 114 13.45 24.77 8.53
CA ILE A 114 13.39 23.70 9.53
C ILE A 114 14.32 22.55 9.13
N ALA A 115 14.34 22.15 7.87
CA ALA A 115 15.19 21.06 7.37
C ALA A 115 16.70 21.35 7.52
N LYS A 116 17.10 22.61 7.64
CA LYS A 116 18.48 23.04 7.86
C LYS A 116 18.92 23.08 9.33
N LEU A 117 18.00 22.86 10.28
CA LEU A 117 18.34 22.81 11.69
C LEU A 117 19.17 21.56 12.00
N SER A 118 20.26 21.75 12.74
CA SER A 118 21.19 20.66 13.09
C SER A 118 20.74 19.84 14.30
N SER A 119 19.79 20.34 15.07
CA SER A 119 19.27 19.69 16.29
C SER A 119 17.87 20.21 16.64
N GLY A 120 17.14 19.44 17.45
CA GLY A 120 15.81 19.78 17.91
C GLY A 120 14.76 18.78 17.42
N LEU A 121 13.53 18.99 17.85
CA LEU A 121 12.35 18.20 17.46
C LEU A 121 11.32 19.13 16.82
N VAL A 122 10.85 18.77 15.65
CA VAL A 122 9.75 19.46 14.97
C VAL A 122 8.57 18.51 14.88
N LEU A 123 7.42 18.93 15.38
CA LEU A 123 6.18 18.15 15.37
C LEU A 123 5.18 18.80 14.43
N PHE A 124 4.66 17.99 13.49
CA PHE A 124 3.51 18.36 12.67
C PHE A 124 2.28 17.64 13.21
N SER A 125 1.21 18.38 13.44
CA SER A 125 -0.03 17.87 14.00
C SER A 125 -1.20 18.34 13.13
N GLY A 126 -2.14 17.43 12.87
CA GLY A 126 -3.32 17.72 12.07
C GLY A 126 -4.26 16.52 11.99
N PRO A 127 -5.45 16.72 11.43
CA PRO A 127 -6.38 15.61 11.18
C PRO A 127 -5.81 14.68 10.10
N THR A 128 -6.12 13.39 10.24
CA THR A 128 -5.80 12.37 9.24
C THR A 128 -6.94 12.17 8.25
#